data_f4d4646c7aa2704570d61c03b1293064
#
_entry.id   f4d4646c7aa2704570d61c03b1293064
#
_cell.length_a   1.000
_cell.length_b   1.000
_cell.length_c   1.000
_cell.angle_alpha   90.00
_cell.angle_beta   90.00
_cell.angle_gamma   90.00
#
_symmetry.space_group_name_H-M   'P 1'
#
loop_
_entity.id
_entity.type
_entity.pdbx_description
1 polymer ?
#
loop_
_entity_poly.entity_id
_entity_poly.type
_entity_poly.pdbx_seq_one_letter_code
_entity_poly.pdbx_strand_id
1 'polypeptide(L)'
;MKILFDTNVILDVLLARRGFVQVSAGLVGMVESKKIEGYLCATTITTLDYLISKALTKKQSKSEIKKLLKIFHIAEVNAKVLTLSADSKFPDFEDAVQYHSGEFHEVDGIVTRNTKDYKNSSLPIYTPDELWGIITSRYVNY
;
A
#
# COMPACT_ATOMS: atom_id res chain seq x y z
N MET A 1 -9.16 1.11 -11.57
CA MET A 1 -9.01 1.63 -10.20
C MET A 1 -7.55 1.52 -9.77
N LYS A 2 -6.98 2.63 -9.38
CA LYS A 2 -5.59 2.74 -8.90
C LYS A 2 -5.58 2.87 -7.38
N ILE A 3 -4.96 1.95 -6.68
CA ILE A 3 -4.95 1.93 -5.21
C ILE A 3 -3.52 1.89 -4.70
N LEU A 4 -3.21 2.83 -3.81
CA LEU A 4 -1.96 2.81 -3.05
C LEU A 4 -2.12 1.92 -1.81
N PHE A 5 -1.21 1.00 -1.63
CA PHE A 5 -1.22 0.08 -0.49
C PHE A 5 -0.27 0.59 0.60
N ASP A 6 -0.81 0.83 1.79
CA ASP A 6 0.02 1.17 2.95
C ASP A 6 0.95 0.02 3.29
N THR A 7 2.12 0.34 3.81
CA THR A 7 3.18 -0.62 4.19
C THR A 7 2.65 -1.77 5.04
N ASN A 8 1.79 -1.49 6.03
CA ASN A 8 1.30 -2.52 6.94
C ASN A 8 0.40 -3.56 6.25
N VAL A 9 -0.30 -3.20 5.18
CA VAL A 9 -1.13 -4.15 4.42
C VAL A 9 -0.24 -5.18 3.72
N ILE A 10 0.87 -4.75 3.16
CA ILE A 10 1.83 -5.64 2.52
C ILE A 10 2.54 -6.52 3.55
N LEU A 11 2.93 -5.93 4.70
CA LEU A 11 3.54 -6.70 5.80
C LEU A 11 2.61 -7.81 6.30
N ASP A 12 1.32 -7.56 6.37
CA ASP A 12 0.34 -8.56 6.79
C ASP A 12 0.37 -9.79 5.89
N VAL A 13 0.61 -9.58 4.60
CA VAL A 13 0.74 -10.67 3.62
C VAL A 13 2.09 -11.39 3.80
N LEU A 14 3.17 -10.64 3.78
CA LEU A 14 4.53 -11.21 3.76
C LEU A 14 4.89 -11.93 5.07
N LEU A 15 4.35 -11.46 6.19
CA LEU A 15 4.57 -12.06 7.51
C LEU A 15 3.39 -12.94 7.94
N ALA A 16 2.43 -13.18 7.06
CA ALA A 16 1.25 -14.02 7.29
C ALA A 16 0.56 -13.70 8.62
N ARG A 17 0.30 -12.42 8.88
CA ARG A 17 -0.29 -11.96 10.14
C ARG A 17 -1.73 -12.44 10.28
N ARG A 18 -1.99 -13.17 11.37
CA ARG A 18 -3.29 -13.77 11.65
C ARG A 18 -4.38 -12.70 11.74
N GLY A 19 -5.52 -12.95 11.09
CA GLY A 19 -6.66 -12.04 11.06
C GLY A 19 -6.64 -11.02 9.92
N PHE A 20 -5.49 -10.81 9.29
CA PHE A 20 -5.33 -9.83 8.20
C PHE A 20 -4.88 -10.44 6.89
N VAL A 21 -4.11 -11.52 6.94
CA VAL A 21 -3.44 -12.10 5.77
C VAL A 21 -4.41 -12.50 4.66
N GLN A 22 -5.56 -13.07 4.99
CA GLN A 22 -6.49 -13.59 3.97
C GLN A 22 -7.01 -12.49 3.05
N VAL A 23 -7.55 -11.41 3.62
CA VAL A 23 -8.10 -10.31 2.82
C VAL A 23 -7.00 -9.56 2.09
N SER A 24 -5.91 -9.25 2.79
CA SER A 24 -4.78 -8.52 2.19
C SER A 24 -4.13 -9.31 1.07
N ALA A 25 -3.97 -10.62 1.23
CA ALA A 25 -3.46 -11.49 0.16
C ALA A 25 -4.43 -11.54 -1.03
N GLY A 26 -5.74 -11.55 -0.75
CA GLY A 26 -6.76 -11.46 -1.79
C GLY A 26 -6.63 -10.19 -2.60
N LEU A 27 -6.41 -9.05 -1.95
CA LEU A 27 -6.21 -7.75 -2.62
C LEU A 27 -4.94 -7.76 -3.49
N VAL A 28 -3.83 -8.31 -2.98
CA VAL A 28 -2.60 -8.47 -3.77
C VAL A 28 -2.86 -9.36 -4.98
N GLY A 29 -3.66 -10.41 -4.82
CA GLY A 29 -4.09 -11.27 -5.94
C GLY A 29 -4.88 -10.51 -6.99
N MET A 30 -5.71 -9.54 -6.59
CA MET A 30 -6.44 -8.67 -7.53
C MET A 30 -5.49 -7.77 -8.32
N VAL A 31 -4.40 -7.31 -7.71
CA VAL A 31 -3.34 -6.55 -8.39
C VAL A 31 -2.61 -7.46 -9.39
N GLU A 32 -2.22 -8.64 -8.96
CA GLU A 32 -1.50 -9.60 -9.80
C GLU A 32 -2.33 -10.03 -11.01
N SER A 33 -3.63 -10.22 -10.83
CA SER A 33 -4.56 -10.58 -11.91
C SER A 33 -5.03 -9.37 -12.74
N LYS A 34 -4.50 -8.18 -12.45
CA LYS A 34 -4.79 -6.92 -13.17
C LYS A 34 -6.25 -6.47 -13.09
N LYS A 35 -6.96 -6.87 -12.06
CA LYS A 35 -8.32 -6.39 -11.80
C LYS A 35 -8.32 -4.99 -11.18
N ILE A 36 -7.26 -4.65 -10.47
CA ILE A 36 -6.97 -3.29 -10.00
C ILE A 36 -5.49 -3.01 -10.27
N GLU A 37 -5.13 -1.73 -10.34
CA GLU A 37 -3.73 -1.30 -10.43
C GLU A 37 -3.25 -0.97 -9.02
N GLY A 38 -2.25 -1.71 -8.54
CA GLY A 38 -1.66 -1.48 -7.22
C GLY A 38 -0.44 -0.60 -7.30
N TYR A 39 -0.32 0.30 -6.35
CA TYR A 39 0.82 1.22 -6.19
C TYR A 39 1.43 1.04 -4.81
N LEU A 40 2.75 1.06 -4.76
CA LEU A 40 3.51 1.12 -3.51
C LEU A 40 4.36 2.38 -3.53
N CYS A 41 4.36 3.12 -2.43
CA CYS A 41 5.27 4.25 -2.29
C CYS A 41 6.72 3.76 -2.32
N ALA A 42 7.61 4.51 -2.96
CA ALA A 42 9.02 4.14 -3.02
C ALA A 42 9.61 3.90 -1.63
N THR A 43 9.23 4.70 -0.62
CA THR A 43 9.71 4.52 0.75
C THR A 43 9.18 3.24 1.39
N THR A 44 8.01 2.76 0.98
CA THR A 44 7.46 1.48 1.45
C THR A 44 8.41 0.34 1.15
N ILE A 45 9.04 0.35 -0.02
CA ILE A 45 9.97 -0.71 -0.44
C ILE A 45 11.16 -0.83 0.53
N THR A 46 11.77 0.30 0.91
CA THR A 46 12.90 0.30 1.84
C THR A 46 12.47 -0.08 3.26
N THR A 47 11.31 0.37 3.69
CA THR A 47 10.75 0.00 5.00
C THR A 47 10.44 -1.50 5.05
N LEU A 48 9.85 -2.06 4.00
CA LEU A 48 9.59 -3.51 3.90
C LEU A 48 10.89 -4.30 3.99
N ASP A 49 11.92 -3.90 3.25
CA ASP A 49 13.22 -4.58 3.31
C ASP A 49 13.77 -4.61 4.73
N TYR A 50 13.74 -3.48 5.41
CA TYR A 50 14.22 -3.38 6.79
C TYR A 50 13.46 -4.33 7.72
N LEU A 51 12.12 -4.31 7.67
CA LEU A 51 11.30 -5.09 8.58
C LEU A 51 11.31 -6.59 8.26
N ILE A 52 11.29 -6.95 6.97
CA ILE A 52 11.31 -8.36 6.55
C ILE A 52 12.68 -8.98 6.85
N SER A 53 13.77 -8.24 6.62
CA SER A 53 15.13 -8.71 6.91
C SER A 53 15.31 -9.01 8.38
N LYS A 54 14.65 -8.26 9.26
CA LYS A 54 14.68 -8.52 10.71
C LYS A 54 13.86 -9.74 11.10
N ALA A 55 12.66 -9.90 10.53
CA ALA A 55 11.75 -10.99 10.86
C ALA A 55 12.18 -12.31 10.21
N LEU A 56 12.74 -12.27 9.02
CA LEU A 56 13.16 -13.42 8.23
C LEU A 56 14.66 -13.33 7.96
N THR A 57 15.07 -13.36 6.68
CA THR A 57 16.46 -13.19 6.26
C THR A 57 16.57 -12.12 5.18
N LYS A 58 17.77 -11.59 4.97
CA LYS A 58 18.04 -10.64 3.88
C LYS A 58 17.73 -11.25 2.51
N LYS A 59 18.04 -12.53 2.35
CA LYS A 59 17.80 -13.26 1.10
C LYS A 59 16.31 -13.38 0.82
N GLN A 60 15.51 -13.73 1.84
CA GLN A 60 14.06 -13.82 1.72
C GLN A 60 13.44 -12.45 1.43
N SER A 61 13.91 -11.41 2.11
CA SER A 61 13.44 -10.04 1.87
C SER A 61 13.67 -9.63 0.42
N LYS A 62 14.88 -9.82 -0.10
CA LYS A 62 15.20 -9.46 -1.49
C LYS A 62 14.31 -10.21 -2.48
N SER A 63 14.05 -11.48 -2.23
CA SER A 63 13.16 -12.29 -3.08
C SER A 63 11.73 -11.72 -3.10
N GLU A 64 11.20 -11.37 -1.93
CA GLU A 64 9.85 -10.79 -1.83
C GLU A 64 9.76 -9.41 -2.48
N ILE A 65 10.78 -8.56 -2.29
CA ILE A 65 10.86 -7.24 -2.93
C ILE A 65 10.81 -7.38 -4.46
N LYS A 66 11.59 -8.31 -5.02
CA LYS A 66 11.59 -8.54 -6.46
C LYS A 66 10.22 -8.93 -7.00
N LYS A 67 9.45 -9.74 -6.25
CA LYS A 67 8.09 -10.12 -6.63
C LYS A 67 7.16 -8.90 -6.62
N LEU A 68 7.23 -8.08 -5.59
CA LEU A 68 6.42 -6.88 -5.47
C LEU A 68 6.67 -5.91 -6.62
N LEU A 69 7.94 -5.72 -7.00
CA LEU A 69 8.32 -4.82 -8.09
C LEU A 69 7.80 -5.29 -9.46
N LYS A 70 7.46 -6.58 -9.59
CA LYS A 70 6.88 -7.11 -10.84
C LYS A 70 5.39 -6.85 -10.95
N ILE A 71 4.67 -6.76 -9.83
CA ILE A 71 3.21 -6.66 -9.84
C ILE A 71 2.67 -5.28 -9.48
N PHE A 72 3.42 -4.49 -8.72
CA PHE A 72 3.01 -3.14 -8.31
C PHE A 72 3.72 -2.06 -9.12
N HIS A 73 3.02 -0.96 -9.35
CA HIS A 73 3.64 0.30 -9.78
C HIS A 73 4.25 0.97 -8.56
N ILE A 74 5.34 1.70 -8.78
CA ILE A 74 5.98 2.45 -7.69
C ILE A 74 5.58 3.91 -7.77
N ALA A 75 5.00 4.43 -6.70
CA ALA A 75 4.72 5.85 -6.55
C ALA A 75 6.00 6.55 -6.15
N GLU A 76 6.54 7.36 -7.05
CA GLU A 76 7.82 8.03 -6.86
C GLU A 76 7.77 9.03 -5.72
N VAL A 77 8.91 9.19 -5.05
CA VAL A 77 9.11 10.19 -4.00
C VAL A 77 10.20 11.14 -4.48
N ASN A 78 9.80 12.32 -4.87
CA ASN A 78 10.72 13.38 -5.30
C ASN A 78 10.77 14.50 -4.25
N ALA A 79 11.56 15.55 -4.52
CA ALA A 79 11.71 16.68 -3.60
C ALA A 79 10.36 17.35 -3.29
N LYS A 80 9.50 17.51 -4.29
CA LYS A 80 8.18 18.12 -4.10
C LYS A 80 7.30 17.31 -3.15
N VAL A 81 7.27 16.00 -3.30
CA VAL A 81 6.53 15.11 -2.39
C VAL A 81 7.03 15.25 -0.96
N LEU A 82 8.35 15.26 -0.76
CA LEU A 82 8.94 15.40 0.58
C LEU A 82 8.62 16.77 1.20
N THR A 83 8.71 17.84 0.42
CA THR A 83 8.41 19.20 0.89
C THR A 83 6.94 19.32 1.31
N LEU A 84 6.02 18.85 0.47
CA LEU A 84 4.60 18.86 0.79
C LEU A 84 4.31 18.03 2.04
N SER A 85 4.98 16.90 2.19
CA SER A 85 4.80 16.02 3.36
C SER A 85 5.29 16.68 4.64
N ALA A 86 6.44 17.37 4.59
CA ALA A 86 6.98 18.09 5.73
C ALA A 86 6.07 19.22 6.20
N ASP A 87 5.38 19.88 5.26
CA ASP A 87 4.47 20.98 5.55
C ASP A 87 3.03 20.53 5.87
N SER A 88 2.75 19.23 5.77
CA SER A 88 1.40 18.71 5.92
C SER A 88 0.97 18.58 7.39
N LYS A 89 -0.34 18.40 7.60
CA LYS A 89 -0.93 18.21 8.91
C LYS A 89 -1.00 16.71 9.31
N PHE A 90 -0.44 15.82 8.51
CA PHE A 90 -0.39 14.40 8.87
C PHE A 90 0.47 14.21 10.12
N PRO A 91 0.00 13.45 11.12
CA PRO A 91 0.78 13.21 12.33
C PRO A 91 2.09 12.46 12.08
N ASP A 92 2.12 11.56 11.12
CA ASP A 92 3.27 10.75 10.78
C ASP A 92 3.84 11.15 9.44
N PHE A 93 5.16 11.42 9.40
CA PHE A 93 5.83 11.88 8.19
C PHE A 93 5.80 10.82 7.08
N GLU A 94 6.02 9.55 7.43
CA GLU A 94 6.01 8.47 6.44
C GLU A 94 4.63 8.33 5.80
N ASP A 95 3.55 8.43 6.58
CA ASP A 95 2.20 8.39 6.06
C ASP A 95 1.92 9.58 5.14
N ALA A 96 2.43 10.77 5.49
CA ALA A 96 2.32 11.96 4.64
C ALA A 96 3.04 11.74 3.30
N VAL A 97 4.22 11.13 3.32
CA VAL A 97 4.98 10.81 2.11
C VAL A 97 4.20 9.83 1.24
N GLN A 98 3.63 8.78 1.83
CA GLN A 98 2.79 7.84 1.09
C GLN A 98 1.60 8.54 0.45
N TYR A 99 0.89 9.37 1.22
CA TYR A 99 -0.27 10.10 0.73
C TYR A 99 0.08 11.02 -0.45
N HIS A 100 1.11 11.86 -0.29
CA HIS A 100 1.48 12.81 -1.34
C HIS A 100 2.07 12.12 -2.58
N SER A 101 2.77 11.00 -2.41
CA SER A 101 3.23 10.22 -3.57
C SER A 101 2.06 9.60 -4.32
N GLY A 102 1.05 9.10 -3.60
CA GLY A 102 -0.17 8.59 -4.22
C GLY A 102 -0.94 9.68 -4.96
N GLU A 103 -1.08 10.84 -4.34
CA GLU A 103 -1.73 12.00 -4.94
C GLU A 103 -1.01 12.45 -6.22
N PHE A 104 0.31 12.48 -6.21
CA PHE A 104 1.14 12.80 -7.37
C PHE A 104 0.90 11.85 -8.54
N HIS A 105 0.68 10.57 -8.25
CA HIS A 105 0.39 9.55 -9.26
C HIS A 105 -1.10 9.37 -9.54
N GLU A 106 -1.94 10.25 -8.99
CA GLU A 106 -3.38 10.27 -9.24
C GLU A 106 -4.07 8.95 -8.90
N VAL A 107 -3.69 8.33 -7.78
CA VAL A 107 -4.38 7.14 -7.32
C VAL A 107 -5.81 7.47 -6.89
N ASP A 108 -6.70 6.50 -7.02
CA ASP A 108 -8.13 6.66 -6.67
C ASP A 108 -8.40 6.51 -5.18
N GLY A 109 -7.48 5.90 -4.45
CA GLY A 109 -7.63 5.72 -3.01
C GLY A 109 -6.44 5.02 -2.39
N ILE A 110 -6.48 4.92 -1.06
CA ILE A 110 -5.44 4.27 -0.26
C ILE A 110 -6.08 3.17 0.57
N VAL A 111 -5.47 1.98 0.60
CA VAL A 111 -5.88 0.91 1.49
C VAL A 111 -4.92 0.81 2.66
N THR A 112 -5.46 0.81 3.88
CA THR A 112 -4.70 0.79 5.13
C THR A 112 -5.52 0.15 6.24
N ARG A 113 -4.85 -0.45 7.23
CA ARG A 113 -5.51 -0.89 8.46
C ARG A 113 -5.78 0.27 9.42
N ASN A 114 -5.01 1.36 9.30
CA ASN A 114 -5.02 2.49 10.23
C ASN A 114 -5.63 3.73 9.57
N THR A 115 -6.93 3.68 9.29
CA THR A 115 -7.63 4.79 8.61
C THR A 115 -7.51 6.12 9.35
N LYS A 116 -7.32 6.08 10.67
CA LYS A 116 -7.14 7.28 11.51
C LYS A 116 -5.92 8.09 11.12
N ASP A 117 -4.86 7.43 10.65
CA ASP A 117 -3.61 8.09 10.27
C ASP A 117 -3.77 8.92 9.00
N TYR A 118 -4.85 8.70 8.26
CA TYR A 118 -5.15 9.37 6.98
C TYR A 118 -6.37 10.27 7.06
N LYS A 119 -6.80 10.70 8.24
CA LYS A 119 -8.00 11.53 8.40
C LYS A 119 -7.91 12.88 7.67
N ASN A 120 -6.70 13.36 7.37
CA ASN A 120 -6.48 14.59 6.62
C ASN A 120 -6.43 14.37 5.10
N SER A 121 -6.69 13.15 4.64
CA SER A 121 -6.67 12.80 3.22
C SER A 121 -7.88 13.38 2.48
N SER A 122 -7.64 13.89 1.27
CA SER A 122 -8.71 14.22 0.32
C SER A 122 -9.04 13.02 -0.57
N LEU A 123 -8.22 11.96 -0.53
CA LEU A 123 -8.47 10.72 -1.25
C LEU A 123 -9.31 9.77 -0.39
N PRO A 124 -10.15 8.93 -1.00
CA PRO A 124 -10.85 7.87 -0.27
C PRO A 124 -9.86 6.94 0.44
N ILE A 125 -10.15 6.60 1.67
CA ILE A 125 -9.33 5.69 2.49
C ILE A 125 -10.17 4.47 2.82
N TYR A 126 -9.65 3.29 2.52
CA TYR A 126 -10.33 2.03 2.72
C TYR A 126 -9.57 1.12 3.67
N THR A 127 -10.29 0.40 4.52
CA THR A 127 -9.72 -0.78 5.16
C THR A 127 -9.62 -1.90 4.12
N PRO A 128 -8.78 -2.93 4.34
CA PRO A 128 -8.74 -4.08 3.43
C PRO A 128 -10.11 -4.71 3.21
N ASP A 129 -10.91 -4.87 4.27
CA ASP A 129 -12.26 -5.44 4.15
C ASP A 129 -13.20 -4.58 3.31
N GLU A 130 -13.19 -3.27 3.52
CA GLU A 130 -14.00 -2.34 2.74
C GLU A 130 -13.64 -2.38 1.26
N LEU A 131 -12.35 -2.34 0.94
CA LEU A 131 -11.89 -2.39 -0.44
C LEU A 131 -12.24 -3.73 -1.09
N TRP A 132 -12.03 -4.83 -0.36
CA TRP A 132 -12.40 -6.16 -0.84
C TRP A 132 -13.88 -6.23 -1.22
N GLY A 133 -14.76 -5.70 -0.34
CA GLY A 133 -16.19 -5.66 -0.61
C GLY A 133 -16.54 -4.86 -1.86
N ILE A 134 -15.90 -3.70 -2.05
CA ILE A 134 -16.12 -2.85 -3.23
C ILE A 134 -15.69 -3.56 -4.52
N ILE A 135 -14.50 -4.15 -4.52
CA ILE A 135 -13.98 -4.82 -5.71
C ILE A 135 -14.82 -6.04 -6.07
N THR A 136 -15.10 -6.89 -5.09
CA THR A 136 -15.82 -8.14 -5.33
C THR A 136 -17.26 -7.87 -5.78
N SER A 137 -17.91 -6.82 -5.30
CA SER A 137 -19.26 -6.46 -5.74
C SER A 137 -19.33 -6.13 -7.23
N ARG A 138 -18.23 -5.64 -7.81
CA ARG A 138 -18.15 -5.33 -9.25
C ARG A 138 -18.05 -6.59 -10.11
N TYR A 139 -17.57 -7.70 -9.55
CA TYR A 139 -17.34 -8.94 -10.30
C TYR A 139 -18.39 -10.02 -10.05
N VAL A 140 -19.20 -9.88 -9.00
CA VAL A 140 -20.23 -10.88 -8.64
C VAL A 140 -21.55 -10.65 -9.38
N ASN A 141 -21.77 -9.49 -9.98
CA ASN A 141 -23.01 -9.12 -10.69
C ASN A 141 -23.00 -9.45 -12.19
N TYR A 142 -22.19 -10.43 -12.58
CA TYR A 142 -22.15 -10.91 -13.97
C TYR A 142 -22.67 -12.32 -14.09
#